data_eb7807650a25e70f28831d7e04940b00
#
_entry.id   eb7807650a25e70f28831d7e04940b00
#
_cell.length_a   1.000
_cell.length_b   1.000
_cell.length_c   1.000
_cell.angle_alpha   90.00
_cell.angle_beta   90.00
_cell.angle_gamma   90.00
#
_symmetry.space_group_name_H-M   'P 1'
#
loop_
_entity.id
_entity.type
_entity.pdbx_description
1 polymer ?
#
loop_
_entity_poly.entity_id
_entity_poly.type
_entity_poly.pdbx_seq_one_letter_code
_entity_poly.pdbx_strand_id
1 'polypeptide(L)'
;AALQLLFVSFLPAQWGARNPEGIALAGTRFADRLARLSHLVDPLLIRVRSSRPTPEPTEAQVRAELISDLREIVDEVGEPESFEEEDRDMVRSVLDLGHTLVREGMVPRTDMVTIGADTPAPSALRLFVRSGFSRVPVVGDDVDDIRGILYFKDLVSRWEATGGQLDMRAEQMMRPAEFAVEMKPADDMLRQMQAERFHMAIVIDEYGGVAGLVTLEDILEE
;
A
#
# COMPACT_ATOMS: atom_id res chain seq x y z
N ALA A 1 25.54 -21.64 31.32
CA ALA A 1 24.15 -21.67 30.82
C ALA A 1 23.42 -22.95 31.28
N ALA A 2 24.01 -24.17 31.12
CA ALA A 2 23.33 -25.44 31.49
C ALA A 2 23.05 -25.56 33.01
N LEU A 3 23.94 -25.08 33.89
CA LEU A 3 23.74 -25.13 35.34
C LEU A 3 22.63 -24.15 35.82
N GLN A 4 22.40 -23.06 35.13
CA GLN A 4 21.33 -22.08 35.44
C GLN A 4 19.94 -22.63 35.08
N LEU A 5 19.81 -23.37 33.99
CA LEU A 5 18.57 -24.03 33.59
C LEU A 5 18.18 -25.14 34.55
N LEU A 6 19.14 -25.89 35.08
CA LEU A 6 18.90 -26.98 36.04
C LEU A 6 18.39 -26.44 37.39
N PHE A 7 18.88 -25.30 37.83
CA PHE A 7 18.49 -24.69 39.10
C PHE A 7 17.13 -23.98 39.05
N VAL A 8 16.79 -23.37 37.91
CA VAL A 8 15.57 -22.57 37.74
C VAL A 8 14.36 -23.46 37.37
N SER A 9 14.58 -24.54 36.61
CA SER A 9 13.44 -25.33 36.08
C SER A 9 13.23 -26.66 36.78
N PHE A 10 14.27 -27.33 37.30
CA PHE A 10 14.16 -28.72 37.81
C PHE A 10 13.91 -28.78 39.31
N LEU A 11 14.49 -27.91 40.09
CA LEU A 11 14.34 -27.92 41.56
C LEU A 11 12.95 -27.46 42.05
N PRO A 12 12.31 -26.43 41.48
CA PRO A 12 10.97 -26.03 41.89
C PRO A 12 9.89 -27.05 41.57
N ALA A 13 10.03 -27.76 40.46
CA ALA A 13 9.02 -28.72 40.00
C ALA A 13 8.92 -29.98 40.93
N GLN A 14 10.03 -30.48 41.46
CA GLN A 14 10.02 -31.62 42.35
C GLN A 14 9.59 -31.28 43.80
N TRP A 15 9.86 -30.04 44.24
CA TRP A 15 9.42 -29.60 45.58
C TRP A 15 7.94 -29.20 45.58
N GLY A 16 7.41 -28.67 44.47
CA GLY A 16 6.00 -28.31 44.30
C GLY A 16 5.07 -29.52 44.43
N ALA A 17 5.50 -30.69 43.93
CA ALA A 17 4.70 -31.91 44.02
C ALA A 17 4.55 -32.54 45.44
N ARG A 18 5.42 -32.16 46.38
CA ARG A 18 5.42 -32.74 47.74
C ARG A 18 4.67 -31.92 48.79
N ASN A 19 4.49 -30.61 48.62
CA ASN A 19 3.74 -29.74 49.54
C ASN A 19 3.20 -28.47 48.79
N PRO A 20 2.09 -28.60 48.06
CA PRO A 20 1.57 -27.49 47.23
C PRO A 20 1.11 -26.28 48.04
N GLU A 21 0.54 -26.51 49.24
CA GLU A 21 0.02 -25.41 50.08
C GLU A 21 1.12 -24.57 50.74
N GLY A 22 2.22 -25.18 51.17
CA GLY A 22 3.33 -24.50 51.80
C GLY A 22 4.13 -23.63 50.83
N ILE A 23 4.24 -24.07 49.56
CA ILE A 23 4.95 -23.34 48.52
C ILE A 23 4.10 -22.17 47.96
N ALA A 24 2.79 -22.34 47.86
CA ALA A 24 1.87 -21.26 47.51
C ALA A 24 1.94 -20.11 48.50
N LEU A 25 1.93 -20.42 49.81
CA LEU A 25 2.03 -19.41 50.90
C LEU A 25 3.43 -18.75 50.99
N ALA A 26 4.50 -19.48 50.69
CA ALA A 26 5.84 -18.91 50.63
C ALA A 26 6.04 -18.04 49.35
N GLY A 27 5.44 -18.46 48.25
CA GLY A 27 5.43 -17.74 46.98
C GLY A 27 4.72 -16.38 47.07
N THR A 28 3.58 -16.32 47.74
CA THR A 28 2.83 -15.05 47.95
C THR A 28 3.63 -14.07 48.79
N ARG A 29 4.29 -14.54 49.88
CA ARG A 29 5.13 -13.67 50.74
C ARG A 29 6.39 -13.16 50.04
N PHE A 30 6.93 -13.97 49.09
CA PHE A 30 8.07 -13.56 48.27
C PHE A 30 7.64 -12.57 47.19
N ALA A 31 6.50 -12.83 46.55
CA ALA A 31 5.91 -11.93 45.56
C ALA A 31 5.54 -10.57 46.20
N ASP A 32 4.97 -10.55 47.40
CA ASP A 32 4.67 -9.31 48.13
C ASP A 32 5.93 -8.50 48.49
N ARG A 33 7.04 -9.18 48.80
CA ARG A 33 8.32 -8.49 49.04
C ARG A 33 8.94 -7.93 47.77
N LEU A 34 8.86 -8.67 46.68
CA LEU A 34 9.28 -8.19 45.35
C LEU A 34 8.43 -7.03 44.86
N ALA A 35 7.10 -7.09 45.05
CA ALA A 35 6.19 -5.99 44.69
C ALA A 35 6.48 -4.71 45.52
N ARG A 36 6.85 -4.84 46.78
CA ARG A 36 7.27 -3.66 47.58
C ARG A 36 8.63 -3.10 47.17
N LEU A 37 9.52 -3.97 46.66
CA LEU A 37 10.82 -3.56 46.12
C LEU A 37 10.68 -2.86 44.77
N SER A 38 9.72 -3.30 43.94
CA SER A 38 9.45 -2.70 42.61
C SER A 38 8.98 -1.24 42.76
N HIS A 39 8.15 -0.94 43.76
CA HIS A 39 7.73 0.43 44.04
C HIS A 39 8.87 1.40 44.37
N LEU A 40 10.01 0.92 44.84
CA LEU A 40 11.21 1.74 45.06
C LEU A 40 12.03 1.95 43.77
N VAL A 41 11.91 1.05 42.81
CA VAL A 41 12.67 1.10 41.56
C VAL A 41 11.89 1.77 40.44
N ASP A 42 10.54 1.69 40.45
CA ASP A 42 9.65 2.30 39.47
C ASP A 42 9.89 3.81 39.26
N PRO A 43 10.03 4.67 40.30
CA PRO A 43 10.26 6.10 40.09
C PRO A 43 11.64 6.38 39.45
N LEU A 44 12.63 5.47 39.67
CA LEU A 44 13.95 5.61 39.07
C LEU A 44 13.95 5.19 37.59
N LEU A 45 13.24 4.11 37.26
CA LEU A 45 13.06 3.64 35.86
C LEU A 45 12.21 4.59 35.03
N ILE A 46 11.15 5.17 35.62
CA ILE A 46 10.32 6.20 34.97
C ILE A 46 11.17 7.44 34.70
N ARG A 47 12.05 7.84 35.59
CA ARG A 47 12.92 9.02 35.40
C ARG A 47 13.99 8.83 34.33
N VAL A 48 14.48 7.60 34.13
CA VAL A 48 15.43 7.24 33.05
C VAL A 48 14.70 7.13 31.71
N ARG A 49 13.45 6.67 31.72
CA ARG A 49 12.62 6.49 30.50
C ARG A 49 12.02 7.81 30.00
N SER A 50 11.71 8.77 30.92
CA SER A 50 11.20 10.08 30.55
C SER A 50 12.25 11.05 29.98
N SER A 51 13.53 10.66 29.97
CA SER A 51 14.59 11.49 29.39
C SER A 51 14.83 11.26 27.89
N ARG A 52 14.08 10.37 27.25
CA ARG A 52 14.02 10.27 25.79
C ARG A 52 12.61 10.66 25.34
N PRO A 53 12.45 11.78 24.62
CA PRO A 53 11.18 12.05 23.96
C PRO A 53 10.97 10.91 22.95
N THR A 54 10.03 10.01 23.24
CA THR A 54 9.52 9.09 22.25
C THR A 54 8.77 9.98 21.25
N PRO A 55 9.19 10.07 19.99
CA PRO A 55 8.40 10.80 19.01
C PRO A 55 7.01 10.17 19.01
N GLU A 56 5.97 10.99 19.06
CA GLU A 56 4.60 10.52 18.90
C GLU A 56 4.56 9.72 17.59
N PRO A 57 4.02 8.49 17.61
CA PRO A 57 3.96 7.69 16.39
C PRO A 57 3.15 8.46 15.34
N THR A 58 3.72 8.64 14.18
CA THR A 58 3.04 9.25 13.05
C THR A 58 1.81 8.40 12.71
N GLU A 59 0.73 9.02 12.22
CA GLU A 59 -0.49 8.29 11.80
C GLU A 59 -0.18 7.09 10.89
N ALA A 60 0.81 7.22 10.02
CA ALA A 60 1.32 6.14 9.18
C ALA A 60 1.93 4.98 9.99
N GLN A 61 2.62 5.26 11.10
CA GLN A 61 3.19 4.23 11.96
C GLN A 61 2.12 3.49 12.76
N VAL A 62 1.12 4.22 13.29
CA VAL A 62 -0.03 3.61 13.98
C VAL A 62 -0.83 2.73 13.02
N ARG A 63 -0.99 3.16 11.79
CA ARG A 63 -1.69 2.41 10.74
C ARG A 63 -0.93 1.15 10.34
N ALA A 64 0.40 1.25 10.17
CA ALA A 64 1.25 0.10 9.87
C ALA A 64 1.26 -0.94 10.99
N GLU A 65 1.28 -0.49 12.26
CA GLU A 65 1.21 -1.36 13.44
C GLU A 65 -0.16 -2.07 13.51
N LEU A 66 -1.26 -1.33 13.29
CA LEU A 66 -2.60 -1.90 13.25
C LEU A 66 -2.78 -2.95 12.14
N ILE A 67 -2.22 -2.70 10.96
CA ILE A 67 -2.25 -3.65 9.83
C ILE A 67 -1.42 -4.89 10.17
N SER A 68 -0.26 -4.73 10.82
CA SER A 68 0.58 -5.84 11.27
C SER A 68 -0.15 -6.72 12.29
N ASP A 69 -0.83 -6.09 13.25
CA ASP A 69 -1.63 -6.78 14.27
C ASP A 69 -2.83 -7.52 13.64
N LEU A 70 -3.48 -6.91 12.65
CA LEU A 70 -4.56 -7.56 11.91
C LEU A 70 -4.07 -8.76 11.09
N ARG A 71 -2.87 -8.69 10.48
CA ARG A 71 -2.26 -9.85 9.80
C ARG A 71 -1.96 -10.97 10.77
N GLU A 72 -1.37 -10.65 11.92
CA GLU A 72 -1.07 -11.64 12.95
C GLU A 72 -2.35 -12.33 13.44
N ILE A 73 -3.44 -11.57 13.64
CA ILE A 73 -4.75 -12.12 14.00
C ILE A 73 -5.31 -13.02 12.88
N VAL A 74 -5.20 -12.63 11.62
CA VAL A 74 -5.68 -13.44 10.47
C VAL A 74 -4.85 -14.72 10.32
N ASP A 75 -3.54 -14.67 10.61
CA ASP A 75 -2.65 -15.84 10.55
C ASP A 75 -2.78 -16.73 11.82
N GLU A 76 -3.08 -16.14 13.01
CA GLU A 76 -3.21 -16.85 14.30
C GLU A 76 -4.60 -17.47 14.49
N VAL A 77 -5.65 -16.93 13.86
CA VAL A 77 -6.98 -17.55 13.78
C VAL A 77 -6.92 -18.75 12.81
N GLY A 78 -6.01 -19.68 13.14
CA GLY A 78 -5.98 -21.00 12.58
C GLY A 78 -7.32 -21.69 12.85
N GLU A 79 -8.07 -21.94 11.77
CA GLU A 79 -9.27 -22.78 11.75
C GLU A 79 -10.48 -22.32 12.59
N PRO A 80 -11.25 -21.33 12.11
CA PRO A 80 -12.68 -21.52 12.10
C PRO A 80 -13.07 -22.16 10.74
N GLU A 81 -13.79 -23.26 10.79
CA GLU A 81 -14.37 -24.01 9.65
C GLU A 81 -15.29 -23.17 8.73
N SER A 82 -15.30 -21.86 8.84
CA SER A 82 -16.23 -20.94 8.18
C SER A 82 -15.61 -19.94 7.21
N PHE A 83 -14.27 -19.83 7.13
CA PHE A 83 -13.62 -18.96 6.14
C PHE A 83 -13.04 -19.83 5.01
N GLU A 84 -13.65 -19.72 3.84
CA GLU A 84 -13.12 -20.36 2.63
C GLU A 84 -11.74 -19.77 2.30
N GLU A 85 -10.86 -20.56 1.67
CA GLU A 85 -9.50 -20.15 1.31
C GLU A 85 -9.50 -18.87 0.45
N GLU A 86 -10.51 -18.73 -0.42
CA GLU A 86 -10.77 -17.55 -1.24
C GLU A 86 -11.04 -16.28 -0.41
N ASP A 87 -11.75 -16.38 0.71
CA ASP A 87 -12.02 -15.23 1.59
C ASP A 87 -10.74 -14.74 2.29
N ARG A 88 -9.85 -15.66 2.66
CA ARG A 88 -8.55 -15.33 3.27
C ARG A 88 -7.63 -14.62 2.28
N ASP A 89 -7.58 -15.10 1.04
CA ASP A 89 -6.79 -14.49 -0.01
C ASP A 89 -7.30 -13.09 -0.36
N MET A 90 -8.63 -12.88 -0.36
CA MET A 90 -9.23 -11.57 -0.54
C MET A 90 -8.83 -10.60 0.60
N VAL A 91 -8.90 -11.03 1.86
CA VAL A 91 -8.49 -10.19 3.00
C VAL A 91 -7.00 -9.86 2.94
N ARG A 92 -6.14 -10.83 2.58
CA ARG A 92 -4.70 -10.60 2.38
C ARG A 92 -4.45 -9.59 1.27
N SER A 93 -5.07 -9.76 0.10
CA SER A 93 -4.93 -8.83 -1.02
C SER A 93 -5.32 -7.39 -0.64
N VAL A 94 -6.39 -7.21 0.12
CA VAL A 94 -6.79 -5.88 0.62
C VAL A 94 -5.76 -5.30 1.60
N LEU A 95 -5.16 -6.12 2.45
CA LEU A 95 -4.12 -5.69 3.39
C LEU A 95 -2.81 -5.38 2.66
N ASP A 96 -2.48 -6.13 1.62
CA ASP A 96 -1.26 -5.95 0.81
C ASP A 96 -1.34 -4.69 -0.05
N LEU A 97 -2.50 -4.37 -0.60
CA LEU A 97 -2.73 -3.13 -1.36
C LEU A 97 -2.29 -1.87 -0.60
N GLY A 98 -2.43 -1.87 0.74
CA GLY A 98 -1.99 -0.75 1.60
C GLY A 98 -0.47 -0.56 1.68
N HIS A 99 0.32 -1.52 1.22
CA HIS A 99 1.79 -1.47 1.19
C HIS A 99 2.36 -1.36 -0.22
N THR A 100 1.59 -1.70 -1.24
CA THR A 100 1.98 -1.59 -2.65
C THR A 100 2.10 -0.12 -3.05
N LEU A 101 3.16 0.23 -3.76
CA LEU A 101 3.37 1.58 -4.27
C LEU A 101 2.95 1.64 -5.75
N VAL A 102 2.52 2.82 -6.22
CA VAL A 102 2.15 3.05 -7.62
C VAL A 102 3.22 2.57 -8.59
N ARG A 103 4.51 2.72 -8.26
CA ARG A 103 5.63 2.24 -9.08
C ARG A 103 5.66 0.72 -9.30
N GLU A 104 5.04 -0.06 -8.43
CA GLU A 104 5.06 -1.53 -8.49
C GLU A 104 4.05 -2.04 -9.52
N GLY A 105 2.88 -1.37 -9.63
CA GLY A 105 1.84 -1.70 -10.61
C GLY A 105 1.79 -0.79 -11.84
N MET A 106 2.71 0.19 -12.01
CA MET A 106 2.67 1.08 -13.17
C MET A 106 3.21 0.42 -14.44
N VAL A 107 2.73 0.87 -15.60
CA VAL A 107 3.38 0.61 -16.89
C VAL A 107 4.61 1.51 -16.99
N PRO A 108 5.84 0.96 -17.07
CA PRO A 108 7.06 1.75 -17.15
C PRO A 108 7.11 2.63 -18.40
N ARG A 109 7.84 3.74 -18.33
CA ARG A 109 8.06 4.69 -19.44
C ARG A 109 8.42 4.04 -20.76
N THR A 110 9.26 3.00 -20.72
CA THR A 110 9.74 2.28 -21.91
C THR A 110 8.65 1.51 -22.64
N ASP A 111 7.59 1.15 -21.94
CA ASP A 111 6.50 0.33 -22.44
C ASP A 111 5.23 1.15 -22.72
N MET A 112 5.27 2.46 -22.43
CA MET A 112 4.17 3.37 -22.70
C MET A 112 3.92 3.50 -24.21
N VAL A 113 2.67 3.29 -24.61
CA VAL A 113 2.20 3.68 -25.95
C VAL A 113 1.73 5.13 -25.87
N THR A 114 2.38 6.01 -26.63
CA THR A 114 2.09 7.44 -26.67
C THR A 114 1.74 7.88 -28.09
N ILE A 115 1.20 9.10 -28.22
CA ILE A 115 0.87 9.71 -29.52
C ILE A 115 1.35 11.17 -29.55
N GLY A 116 1.97 11.59 -30.65
CA GLY A 116 2.40 12.99 -30.79
C GLY A 116 1.22 13.96 -30.86
N ALA A 117 1.40 15.13 -30.29
CA ALA A 117 0.38 16.20 -30.22
C ALA A 117 -0.14 16.62 -31.61
N ASP A 118 0.72 16.60 -32.60
CA ASP A 118 0.42 16.99 -33.99
C ASP A 118 -0.23 15.88 -34.82
N THR A 119 -0.41 14.67 -34.26
CA THR A 119 -0.92 13.49 -34.99
C THR A 119 -2.37 13.73 -35.46
N PRO A 120 -2.66 13.56 -36.77
CA PRO A 120 -4.01 13.71 -37.30
C PRO A 120 -4.98 12.66 -36.77
N ALA A 121 -6.25 13.02 -36.58
CA ALA A 121 -7.32 12.15 -36.07
C ALA A 121 -7.43 10.77 -36.75
N PRO A 122 -7.32 10.64 -38.08
CA PRO A 122 -7.34 9.32 -38.74
C PRO A 122 -6.18 8.42 -38.30
N SER A 123 -5.02 8.98 -38.03
CA SER A 123 -3.85 8.23 -37.56
C SER A 123 -3.99 7.82 -36.09
N ALA A 124 -4.52 8.71 -35.26
CA ALA A 124 -4.87 8.43 -33.89
C ALA A 124 -5.90 7.29 -33.79
N LEU A 125 -6.94 7.31 -34.65
CA LEU A 125 -7.95 6.25 -34.70
C LEU A 125 -7.31 4.89 -35.03
N ARG A 126 -6.39 4.86 -36.01
CA ARG A 126 -5.67 3.62 -36.36
C ARG A 126 -4.79 3.10 -35.20
N LEU A 127 -4.20 3.99 -34.43
CA LEU A 127 -3.43 3.61 -33.24
C LEU A 127 -4.35 2.90 -32.23
N PHE A 128 -5.47 3.50 -31.86
CA PHE A 128 -6.42 2.92 -30.93
C PHE A 128 -6.96 1.56 -31.38
N VAL A 129 -7.34 1.44 -32.66
CA VAL A 129 -7.84 0.16 -33.21
C VAL A 129 -6.78 -0.95 -33.17
N ARG A 130 -5.49 -0.61 -33.38
CA ARG A 130 -4.41 -1.60 -33.35
C ARG A 130 -3.94 -1.95 -31.94
N SER A 131 -3.89 -0.97 -31.06
CA SER A 131 -3.41 -1.18 -29.67
C SER A 131 -4.49 -1.77 -28.76
N GLY A 132 -5.77 -1.52 -29.06
CA GLY A 132 -6.89 -1.92 -28.19
C GLY A 132 -7.07 -1.02 -26.96
N PHE A 133 -6.22 -0.01 -26.77
CA PHE A 133 -6.32 0.87 -25.59
C PHE A 133 -7.52 1.82 -25.69
N SER A 134 -8.05 2.20 -24.54
CA SER A 134 -9.12 3.19 -24.44
C SER A 134 -8.60 4.62 -24.25
N ARG A 135 -7.35 4.77 -23.79
CA ARG A 135 -6.69 6.04 -23.46
C ARG A 135 -5.22 5.95 -23.86
N VAL A 136 -4.67 7.05 -24.38
CA VAL A 136 -3.26 7.13 -24.76
C VAL A 136 -2.74 8.52 -24.39
N PRO A 137 -1.56 8.63 -23.72
CA PRO A 137 -0.91 9.91 -23.46
C PRO A 137 -0.54 10.63 -24.75
N VAL A 138 -0.79 11.93 -24.79
CA VAL A 138 -0.38 12.83 -25.86
C VAL A 138 0.90 13.53 -25.45
N VAL A 139 1.95 13.38 -26.25
CA VAL A 139 3.27 13.96 -25.97
C VAL A 139 3.62 15.04 -26.99
N GLY A 140 4.43 15.98 -26.56
CA GLY A 140 5.01 17.00 -27.43
C GLY A 140 6.31 16.55 -28.09
N ASP A 141 7.44 17.19 -27.76
CA ASP A 141 8.72 16.93 -28.37
C ASP A 141 9.36 15.61 -27.88
N ASP A 142 9.10 15.20 -26.66
CA ASP A 142 9.57 13.95 -26.07
C ASP A 142 8.52 13.36 -25.10
N VAL A 143 8.86 12.20 -24.50
CA VAL A 143 7.97 11.46 -23.59
C VAL A 143 7.77 12.18 -22.25
N ASP A 144 8.70 13.08 -21.86
CA ASP A 144 8.55 13.89 -20.64
C ASP A 144 7.62 15.10 -20.86
N ASP A 145 7.40 15.49 -22.13
CA ASP A 145 6.48 16.59 -22.47
C ASP A 145 5.04 16.09 -22.64
N ILE A 146 4.41 15.67 -21.53
CA ILE A 146 3.02 15.23 -21.53
C ILE A 146 2.09 16.44 -21.73
N ARG A 147 1.34 16.46 -22.81
CA ARG A 147 0.35 17.49 -23.13
C ARG A 147 -1.05 17.17 -22.60
N GLY A 148 -1.37 15.89 -22.50
CA GLY A 148 -2.69 15.43 -22.04
C GLY A 148 -2.92 13.96 -22.33
N ILE A 149 -4.17 13.54 -22.26
CA ILE A 149 -4.61 12.16 -22.56
C ILE A 149 -5.70 12.19 -23.62
N LEU A 150 -5.50 11.45 -24.69
CA LEU A 150 -6.49 11.24 -25.74
C LEU A 150 -7.37 10.02 -25.41
N TYR A 151 -8.68 10.20 -25.50
CA TYR A 151 -9.67 9.17 -25.24
C TYR A 151 -10.26 8.64 -26.55
N PHE A 152 -10.25 7.33 -26.73
CA PHE A 152 -10.83 6.68 -27.90
C PHE A 152 -12.30 7.06 -28.09
N LYS A 153 -13.10 7.05 -27.03
CA LYS A 153 -14.53 7.40 -27.11
C LYS A 153 -14.77 8.83 -27.60
N ASP A 154 -13.93 9.78 -27.19
CA ASP A 154 -14.09 11.18 -27.60
C ASP A 154 -13.72 11.36 -29.08
N LEU A 155 -12.66 10.65 -29.50
CA LEU A 155 -12.25 10.63 -30.91
C LEU A 155 -13.35 10.03 -31.81
N VAL A 156 -13.93 8.88 -31.42
CA VAL A 156 -15.01 8.23 -32.18
C VAL A 156 -16.26 9.11 -32.23
N SER A 157 -16.67 9.70 -31.10
CA SER A 157 -17.83 10.58 -31.05
C SER A 157 -17.70 11.80 -31.99
N ARG A 158 -16.49 12.40 -32.04
CA ARG A 158 -16.22 13.54 -32.94
C ARG A 158 -16.17 13.09 -34.41
N TRP A 159 -15.56 11.92 -34.65
CA TRP A 159 -15.48 11.31 -35.97
C TRP A 159 -16.87 11.05 -36.55
N GLU A 160 -17.77 10.49 -35.76
CA GLU A 160 -19.16 10.23 -36.14
C GLU A 160 -19.92 11.54 -36.41
N ALA A 161 -19.79 12.53 -35.52
CA ALA A 161 -20.46 13.84 -35.64
C ALA A 161 -20.04 14.60 -36.90
N THR A 162 -18.86 14.34 -37.45
CA THR A 162 -18.34 15.01 -38.67
C THR A 162 -18.53 14.18 -39.94
N GLY A 163 -19.25 13.04 -39.85
CA GLY A 163 -19.45 12.14 -40.98
C GLY A 163 -18.14 11.50 -41.49
N GLY A 164 -17.16 11.32 -40.60
CA GLY A 164 -15.85 10.72 -40.93
C GLY A 164 -14.82 11.69 -41.51
N GLN A 165 -15.10 12.97 -41.52
CA GLN A 165 -14.18 14.01 -42.00
C GLN A 165 -13.68 14.86 -40.79
N LEU A 166 -12.81 14.28 -39.98
CA LEU A 166 -12.26 14.95 -38.80
C LEU A 166 -10.85 15.48 -39.12
N ASP A 167 -10.76 16.76 -39.45
CA ASP A 167 -9.50 17.47 -39.68
C ASP A 167 -9.04 18.15 -38.36
N MET A 168 -8.69 17.29 -37.37
CA MET A 168 -8.19 17.74 -36.07
C MET A 168 -6.94 16.93 -35.71
N ARG A 169 -6.10 17.53 -34.86
CA ARG A 169 -4.90 16.89 -34.27
C ARG A 169 -5.20 16.36 -32.88
N ALA A 170 -4.35 15.47 -32.38
CA ALA A 170 -4.48 14.87 -31.05
C ALA A 170 -4.60 15.92 -29.94
N GLU A 171 -3.76 16.97 -29.98
CA GLU A 171 -3.77 18.07 -29.01
C GLU A 171 -5.11 18.82 -28.90
N GLN A 172 -5.87 18.89 -30.00
CA GLN A 172 -7.17 19.57 -30.04
C GLN A 172 -8.31 18.73 -29.44
N MET A 173 -8.05 17.46 -29.19
CA MET A 173 -9.05 16.50 -28.73
C MET A 173 -8.73 15.88 -27.37
N MET A 174 -7.49 16.07 -26.89
CA MET A 174 -7.04 15.54 -25.61
C MET A 174 -7.74 16.23 -24.42
N ARG A 175 -7.73 15.55 -23.29
CA ARG A 175 -8.09 16.10 -21.98
C ARG A 175 -6.83 16.36 -21.18
N PRO A 176 -6.88 17.19 -20.13
CA PRO A 176 -5.78 17.31 -19.17
C PRO A 176 -5.38 15.95 -18.63
N ALA A 177 -4.08 15.75 -18.39
CA ALA A 177 -3.54 14.57 -17.73
C ALA A 177 -3.57 14.76 -16.21
N GLU A 178 -3.89 13.70 -15.49
CA GLU A 178 -3.67 13.60 -14.06
C GLU A 178 -2.27 13.04 -13.79
N PHE A 179 -1.65 13.50 -12.70
CA PHE A 179 -0.29 13.13 -12.33
C PHE A 179 -0.25 12.51 -10.93
N ALA A 180 0.62 11.53 -10.75
CA ALA A 180 0.88 10.90 -9.48
C ALA A 180 2.39 10.74 -9.27
N VAL A 181 2.85 10.74 -8.01
CA VAL A 181 4.25 10.42 -7.69
C VAL A 181 4.40 8.90 -7.56
N GLU A 182 5.53 8.35 -7.99
CA GLU A 182 5.78 6.91 -8.00
C GLU A 182 5.76 6.27 -6.60
N MET A 183 6.09 7.04 -5.56
CA MET A 183 6.10 6.59 -4.16
C MET A 183 4.74 6.66 -3.47
N LYS A 184 3.68 7.02 -4.19
CA LYS A 184 2.32 7.08 -3.64
C LYS A 184 1.82 5.66 -3.35
N PRO A 185 1.17 5.41 -2.18
CA PRO A 185 0.48 4.15 -1.92
C PRO A 185 -0.64 3.89 -2.94
N ALA A 186 -0.75 2.65 -3.40
CA ALA A 186 -1.72 2.25 -4.42
C ALA A 186 -3.16 2.42 -3.93
N ASP A 187 -3.44 2.17 -2.65
CA ASP A 187 -4.75 2.38 -2.03
C ASP A 187 -5.16 3.87 -1.99
N ASP A 188 -4.20 4.78 -1.77
CA ASP A 188 -4.44 6.23 -1.83
C ASP A 188 -4.68 6.68 -3.27
N MET A 189 -3.96 6.07 -4.23
CA MET A 189 -4.17 6.33 -5.66
C MET A 189 -5.56 5.85 -6.10
N LEU A 190 -5.97 4.66 -5.71
CA LEU A 190 -7.29 4.11 -5.99
C LEU A 190 -8.41 5.01 -5.46
N ARG A 191 -8.30 5.47 -4.21
CA ARG A 191 -9.25 6.40 -3.62
C ARG A 191 -9.34 7.72 -4.38
N GLN A 192 -8.20 8.25 -4.80
CA GLN A 192 -8.17 9.48 -5.61
C GLN A 192 -8.84 9.26 -6.97
N MET A 193 -8.49 8.18 -7.68
CA MET A 193 -9.09 7.85 -8.98
C MET A 193 -10.63 7.76 -8.90
N GLN A 194 -11.14 7.14 -7.83
CA GLN A 194 -12.59 7.02 -7.61
C GLN A 194 -13.25 8.37 -7.27
N ALA A 195 -12.63 9.17 -6.40
CA ALA A 195 -13.17 10.46 -5.96
C ALA A 195 -13.22 11.48 -7.10
N GLU A 196 -12.15 11.55 -7.90
CA GLU A 196 -11.97 12.52 -8.99
C GLU A 196 -12.44 11.97 -10.36
N ARG A 197 -12.81 10.68 -10.41
CA ARG A 197 -13.39 10.01 -11.58
C ARG A 197 -12.48 9.99 -12.81
N PHE A 198 -11.21 9.75 -12.61
CA PHE A 198 -10.26 9.46 -13.69
C PHE A 198 -9.76 7.99 -13.59
N HIS A 199 -9.24 7.46 -14.69
CA HIS A 199 -8.87 6.05 -14.83
C HIS A 199 -7.43 5.86 -15.30
N MET A 200 -6.68 6.94 -15.46
CA MET A 200 -5.28 6.91 -15.88
C MET A 200 -4.58 8.13 -15.32
N ALA A 201 -3.39 7.94 -14.76
CA ALA A 201 -2.50 9.01 -14.36
C ALA A 201 -1.11 8.79 -14.95
N ILE A 202 -0.40 9.88 -15.20
CA ILE A 202 1.03 9.87 -15.52
C ILE A 202 1.80 9.83 -14.22
N VAL A 203 2.74 8.90 -14.12
CA VAL A 203 3.59 8.74 -12.94
C VAL A 203 4.89 9.50 -13.14
N ILE A 204 5.22 10.34 -12.16
CA ILE A 204 6.44 11.16 -12.16
C ILE A 204 7.41 10.69 -11.08
N ASP A 205 8.70 10.73 -11.38
CA ASP A 205 9.79 10.44 -10.48
C ASP A 205 10.11 11.64 -9.56
N GLU A 206 11.08 11.47 -8.65
CA GLU A 206 11.54 12.50 -7.72
C GLU A 206 12.26 13.68 -8.39
N TYR A 207 12.64 13.56 -9.66
CA TYR A 207 13.28 14.60 -10.47
C TYR A 207 12.30 15.33 -11.37
N GLY A 208 11.03 14.92 -11.38
CA GLY A 208 9.97 15.48 -12.21
C GLY A 208 9.94 14.92 -13.64
N GLY A 209 10.68 13.84 -13.93
CA GLY A 209 10.61 13.10 -15.18
C GLY A 209 9.43 12.12 -15.19
N VAL A 210 9.00 11.71 -16.37
CA VAL A 210 7.96 10.67 -16.51
C VAL A 210 8.57 9.30 -16.22
N ALA A 211 8.12 8.66 -15.13
CA ALA A 211 8.49 7.30 -14.76
C ALA A 211 7.64 6.26 -15.51
N GLY A 212 6.36 6.58 -15.76
CA GLY A 212 5.43 5.68 -16.42
C GLY A 212 4.00 6.22 -16.44
N LEU A 213 3.04 5.33 -16.55
CA LEU A 213 1.62 5.60 -16.33
C LEU A 213 1.00 4.49 -15.48
N VAL A 214 -0.10 4.80 -14.82
CA VAL A 214 -0.87 3.83 -14.06
C VAL A 214 -2.35 3.97 -14.42
N THR A 215 -3.03 2.84 -14.58
CA THR A 215 -4.47 2.80 -14.79
C THR A 215 -5.20 2.26 -13.55
N LEU A 216 -6.51 2.47 -13.50
CA LEU A 216 -7.34 1.91 -12.43
C LEU A 216 -7.26 0.38 -12.42
N GLU A 217 -7.22 -0.19 -13.61
CA GLU A 217 -7.14 -1.62 -13.84
C GLU A 217 -5.85 -2.19 -13.26
N ASP A 218 -4.69 -1.56 -13.51
CA ASP A 218 -3.38 -1.99 -13.01
C ASP A 218 -3.33 -2.03 -11.48
N ILE A 219 -3.96 -1.02 -10.81
CA ILE A 219 -4.00 -0.97 -9.34
C ILE A 219 -4.89 -2.08 -8.75
N LEU A 220 -5.92 -2.50 -9.48
CA LEU A 220 -6.83 -3.54 -9.00
C LEU A 220 -6.32 -4.97 -9.26
N GLU A 221 -5.31 -5.13 -10.12
CA GLU A 221 -4.69 -6.42 -10.43
C GLU A 221 -3.55 -6.77 -9.44
N GLU A 222 -2.99 -5.76 -8.72
CA GLU A 222 -1.98 -5.94 -7.68
C GLU A 222 -2.60 -6.35 -6.32
#